data_5113d482a8580359d1bd06fb048d53a4
#
_entry.id   5113d482a8580359d1bd06fb048d53a4
#
_cell.length_a   1.000
_cell.length_b   1.000
_cell.length_c   1.000
_cell.angle_alpha   90.00
_cell.angle_beta   90.00
_cell.angle_gamma   90.00
#
_symmetry.space_group_name_H-M   'P 1'
#
loop_
_entity.id
_entity.type
_entity.pdbx_description
1 polymer ?
#
loop_
_entity_poly.entity_id
_entity_poly.type
_entity_poly.pdbx_seq_one_letter_code
_entity_poly.pdbx_strand_id
1 'polypeptide(L)'
;MFTVKDLFDARVHFGHKEGSLNDHMRPFIFGSRLGHLIIDLDQTAELLRQALNFTAHIASRNGIILFIARNPQISYLVEETAKQCQEYAHTRFWKHGTFTNATCEFGAVTRLPDLCIFLNTMQSVVEQHTAVIHAAKMCIPTVGIVDTNCDPKLITYPVPGNDDTPCAIELYCKLFKEAVMRGKEYKNKMLARDKI
;
A
#
# COMPACT_ATOMS: atom_id res chain seq x y z
N MET A 1 -0.08 -2.15 -17.46
CA MET A 1 0.40 -0.74 -17.50
C MET A 1 -0.83 0.11 -17.30
N PHE A 2 -0.84 1.09 -16.41
CA PHE A 2 -1.99 1.96 -16.14
C PHE A 2 -1.75 3.35 -16.72
N THR A 3 -2.81 4.08 -16.98
CA THR A 3 -2.81 5.46 -17.48
C THR A 3 -3.39 6.41 -16.42
N VAL A 4 -3.13 7.71 -16.55
CA VAL A 4 -3.76 8.74 -15.68
C VAL A 4 -5.29 8.69 -15.80
N LYS A 5 -5.81 8.31 -16.98
CA LYS A 5 -7.24 8.14 -17.19
C LYS A 5 -7.82 7.02 -16.30
N ASP A 6 -7.12 5.90 -16.16
CA ASP A 6 -7.57 4.80 -15.30
C ASP A 6 -7.65 5.24 -13.83
N LEU A 7 -6.68 6.07 -13.38
CA LEU A 7 -6.69 6.66 -12.03
C LEU A 7 -7.88 7.62 -11.85
N PHE A 8 -8.17 8.43 -12.86
CA PHE A 8 -9.29 9.36 -12.82
C PHE A 8 -10.63 8.63 -12.79
N ASP A 9 -10.82 7.62 -13.64
CA ASP A 9 -12.04 6.80 -13.72
C ASP A 9 -12.28 6.03 -12.39
N ALA A 10 -11.21 5.58 -11.73
CA ALA A 10 -11.26 4.95 -10.40
C ALA A 10 -11.43 5.95 -9.24
N ARG A 11 -11.55 7.27 -9.51
CA ARG A 11 -11.75 8.31 -8.49
C ARG A 11 -10.60 8.45 -7.48
N VAL A 12 -9.39 8.19 -7.91
CA VAL A 12 -8.18 8.32 -7.08
C VAL A 12 -7.89 9.77 -6.67
N HIS A 13 -8.32 10.74 -7.46
CA HIS A 13 -8.08 12.17 -7.24
C HIS A 13 -8.91 12.82 -6.15
N PHE A 14 -9.93 12.15 -5.61
CA PHE A 14 -10.74 12.70 -4.53
C PHE A 14 -10.02 12.57 -3.19
N GLY A 15 -9.80 13.70 -2.53
CA GLY A 15 -9.34 13.77 -1.16
C GLY A 15 -10.44 14.20 -0.21
N HIS A 16 -10.07 14.37 1.06
CA HIS A 16 -10.96 14.80 2.14
C HIS A 16 -11.27 16.30 2.08
N LYS A 17 -12.06 16.77 3.03
CA LYS A 17 -12.36 18.20 3.19
C LYS A 17 -11.11 18.99 3.58
N GLU A 18 -11.05 20.26 3.18
CA GLU A 18 -9.92 21.16 3.48
C GLU A 18 -9.55 21.22 4.96
N GLY A 19 -10.55 21.15 5.87
CA GLY A 19 -10.30 21.19 7.31
C GLY A 19 -9.57 20.00 7.91
N SER A 20 -9.42 18.89 7.17
CA SER A 20 -8.67 17.69 7.59
C SER A 20 -7.33 17.54 6.88
N LEU A 21 -6.88 18.57 6.16
CA LEU A 21 -5.61 18.54 5.45
C LEU A 21 -4.41 18.38 6.38
N ASN A 22 -3.56 17.40 6.09
CA ASN A 22 -2.24 17.30 6.68
C ASN A 22 -1.26 18.20 5.90
N ASP A 23 -0.49 19.04 6.61
CA ASP A 23 0.46 19.98 5.98
C ASP A 23 1.51 19.27 5.10
N HIS A 24 1.88 18.05 5.42
CA HIS A 24 2.86 17.28 4.65
C HIS A 24 2.31 16.76 3.31
N MET A 25 0.99 16.79 3.13
CA MET A 25 0.34 16.40 1.86
C MET A 25 0.15 17.57 0.90
N ARG A 26 0.39 18.84 1.33
CA ARG A 26 0.24 20.03 0.47
C ARG A 26 0.94 19.94 -0.89
N PRO A 27 2.17 19.39 -1.00
CA PRO A 27 2.85 19.28 -2.30
C PRO A 27 2.16 18.39 -3.31
N PHE A 28 1.30 17.46 -2.86
CA PHE A 28 0.60 16.48 -3.69
C PHE A 28 -0.83 16.89 -4.05
N ILE A 29 -1.24 18.09 -3.63
CA ILE A 29 -2.59 18.59 -3.86
C ILE A 29 -2.59 19.53 -5.06
N PHE A 30 -3.43 19.23 -6.05
CA PHE A 30 -3.64 20.08 -7.22
C PHE A 30 -4.42 21.36 -6.87
N GLY A 31 -5.41 21.23 -5.98
CA GLY A 31 -6.26 22.35 -5.57
C GLY A 31 -7.47 21.88 -4.77
N SER A 32 -8.42 22.80 -4.55
CA SER A 32 -9.69 22.49 -3.89
C SER A 32 -10.87 22.82 -4.77
N ARG A 33 -11.93 22.04 -4.68
CA ARG A 33 -13.20 22.28 -5.36
C ARG A 33 -14.37 21.92 -4.45
N LEU A 34 -15.28 22.85 -4.26
CA LEU A 34 -16.45 22.69 -3.38
C LEU A 34 -16.08 22.25 -1.94
N GLY A 35 -14.94 22.74 -1.41
CA GLY A 35 -14.46 22.40 -0.07
C GLY A 35 -13.83 21.02 0.04
N HIS A 36 -13.63 20.30 -1.07
CA HIS A 36 -12.88 19.03 -1.14
C HIS A 36 -11.55 19.24 -1.85
N LEU A 37 -10.52 18.57 -1.34
CA LEU A 37 -9.18 18.59 -1.90
C LEU A 37 -9.10 17.64 -3.10
N ILE A 38 -8.33 18.05 -4.10
CA ILE A 38 -8.08 17.26 -5.30
C ILE A 38 -6.60 16.91 -5.34
N ILE A 39 -6.30 15.61 -5.42
CA ILE A 39 -4.94 15.09 -5.49
C ILE A 39 -4.44 15.18 -6.93
N ASP A 40 -3.16 15.51 -7.08
CA ASP A 40 -2.47 15.59 -8.37
C ASP A 40 -2.18 14.17 -8.90
N LEU A 41 -2.89 13.78 -9.97
CA LEU A 41 -2.77 12.44 -10.56
C LEU A 41 -1.45 12.22 -11.31
N ASP A 42 -0.79 13.25 -11.79
CA ASP A 42 0.48 13.10 -12.49
C ASP A 42 1.57 12.66 -11.50
N GLN A 43 1.63 13.30 -10.33
CA GLN A 43 2.51 12.90 -9.25
C GLN A 43 2.15 11.51 -8.71
N THR A 44 0.85 11.24 -8.53
CA THR A 44 0.36 9.91 -8.12
C THR A 44 0.82 8.83 -9.09
N ALA A 45 0.70 9.05 -10.40
CA ALA A 45 1.09 8.07 -11.40
C ALA A 45 2.60 7.76 -11.38
N GLU A 46 3.43 8.76 -11.14
CA GLU A 46 4.88 8.57 -11.05
C GLU A 46 5.26 7.79 -9.78
N LEU A 47 4.76 8.21 -8.61
CA LEU A 47 5.05 7.57 -7.33
C LEU A 47 4.49 6.14 -7.28
N LEU A 48 3.28 5.92 -7.82
CA LEU A 48 2.71 4.58 -7.93
C LEU A 48 3.56 3.68 -8.83
N ARG A 49 4.12 4.20 -9.93
CA ARG A 49 5.01 3.45 -10.82
C ARG A 49 6.27 3.00 -10.10
N GLN A 50 6.86 3.89 -9.28
CA GLN A 50 8.03 3.57 -8.45
C GLN A 50 7.69 2.49 -7.41
N ALA A 51 6.54 2.61 -6.72
CA ALA A 51 6.06 1.65 -5.73
C ALA A 51 5.80 0.25 -6.35
N LEU A 52 5.19 0.20 -7.52
CA LEU A 52 4.95 -1.07 -8.25
C LEU A 52 6.25 -1.73 -8.69
N ASN A 53 7.23 -0.96 -9.19
CA ASN A 53 8.55 -1.47 -9.54
C ASN A 53 9.26 -2.05 -8.31
N PHE A 54 9.25 -1.34 -7.20
CA PHE A 54 9.84 -1.82 -5.95
C PHE A 54 9.18 -3.12 -5.48
N THR A 55 7.85 -3.18 -5.51
CA THR A 55 7.08 -4.38 -5.17
C THR A 55 7.47 -5.57 -6.05
N ALA A 56 7.60 -5.37 -7.37
CA ALA A 56 8.03 -6.41 -8.29
C ALA A 56 9.46 -6.90 -8.00
N HIS A 57 10.37 -6.01 -7.61
CA HIS A 57 11.73 -6.39 -7.22
C HIS A 57 11.77 -7.24 -5.94
N ILE A 58 10.97 -6.91 -4.93
CA ILE A 58 10.86 -7.73 -3.71
C ILE A 58 10.27 -9.10 -4.05
N ALA A 59 9.20 -9.15 -4.86
CA ALA A 59 8.58 -10.40 -5.30
C ALA A 59 9.56 -11.30 -6.09
N SER A 60 10.40 -10.72 -6.95
CA SER A 60 11.41 -11.48 -7.72
C SER A 60 12.47 -12.13 -6.85
N ARG A 61 12.73 -11.57 -5.67
CA ARG A 61 13.68 -12.12 -4.68
C ARG A 61 13.03 -13.07 -3.67
N ASN A 62 11.77 -13.48 -3.85
CA ASN A 62 10.98 -14.24 -2.88
C ASN A 62 10.81 -13.54 -1.53
N GLY A 63 10.76 -12.24 -1.50
CA GLY A 63 10.40 -11.50 -0.32
C GLY A 63 8.94 -11.75 0.07
N ILE A 64 8.66 -11.80 1.35
CA ILE A 64 7.31 -11.93 1.91
C ILE A 64 6.63 -10.56 1.84
N ILE A 65 5.49 -10.49 1.17
CA ILE A 65 4.69 -9.27 1.03
C ILE A 65 3.44 -9.39 1.89
N LEU A 66 3.19 -8.38 2.72
CA LEU A 66 2.02 -8.30 3.57
C LEU A 66 1.13 -7.12 3.15
N PHE A 67 -0.07 -7.43 2.69
CA PHE A 67 -1.12 -6.43 2.45
C PHE A 67 -1.83 -6.09 3.74
N ILE A 68 -1.97 -4.80 4.04
CA ILE A 68 -2.63 -4.31 5.25
C ILE A 68 -3.76 -3.38 4.85
N ALA A 69 -4.97 -3.71 5.31
CA ALA A 69 -6.16 -2.88 5.14
C ALA A 69 -7.04 -3.02 6.38
N ARG A 70 -7.76 -1.95 6.72
CA ARG A 70 -8.63 -1.96 7.89
C ARG A 70 -10.11 -1.88 7.56
N ASN A 71 -10.46 -1.28 6.42
CA ASN A 71 -11.86 -1.07 6.06
C ASN A 71 -12.56 -2.43 5.83
N PRO A 72 -13.63 -2.78 6.61
CA PRO A 72 -14.33 -4.04 6.46
C PRO A 72 -14.94 -4.27 5.08
N GLN A 73 -15.31 -3.19 4.38
CA GLN A 73 -15.92 -3.27 3.05
C GLN A 73 -14.97 -3.82 1.99
N ILE A 74 -13.67 -3.61 2.17
CA ILE A 74 -12.63 -4.04 1.22
C ILE A 74 -11.82 -5.25 1.70
N SER A 75 -12.06 -5.72 2.93
CA SER A 75 -11.27 -6.81 3.53
C SER A 75 -11.25 -8.06 2.66
N TYR A 76 -12.42 -8.47 2.15
CA TYR A 76 -12.54 -9.63 1.27
C TYR A 76 -11.73 -9.48 -0.02
N LEU A 77 -11.80 -8.30 -0.65
CA LEU A 77 -11.07 -8.01 -1.89
C LEU A 77 -9.55 -8.11 -1.68
N VAL A 78 -9.06 -7.57 -0.56
CA VAL A 78 -7.63 -7.59 -0.22
C VAL A 78 -7.15 -9.00 0.09
N GLU A 79 -7.92 -9.77 0.85
CA GLU A 79 -7.61 -11.17 1.17
C GLU A 79 -7.59 -12.05 -0.08
N GLU A 80 -8.55 -11.85 -0.99
CA GLU A 80 -8.58 -12.57 -2.26
C GLU A 80 -7.40 -12.19 -3.16
N THR A 81 -7.08 -10.91 -3.24
CA THR A 81 -5.91 -10.43 -3.99
C THR A 81 -4.61 -11.05 -3.47
N ALA A 82 -4.41 -11.07 -2.16
CA ALA A 82 -3.24 -11.69 -1.55
C ALA A 82 -3.18 -13.20 -1.83
N LYS A 83 -4.30 -13.91 -1.73
CA LYS A 83 -4.40 -15.33 -2.11
C LYS A 83 -3.97 -15.57 -3.56
N GLN A 84 -4.48 -14.77 -4.49
CA GLN A 84 -4.17 -14.89 -5.92
C GLN A 84 -2.69 -14.62 -6.20
N CYS A 85 -2.06 -13.76 -5.39
CA CYS A 85 -0.63 -13.49 -5.44
C CYS A 85 0.22 -14.54 -4.70
N GLN A 86 -0.40 -15.44 -3.92
CA GLN A 86 0.29 -16.32 -2.98
C GLN A 86 1.13 -15.53 -1.96
N GLU A 87 0.55 -14.45 -1.45
CA GLU A 87 1.10 -13.56 -0.44
C GLU A 87 0.14 -13.45 0.75
N TYR A 88 0.48 -12.62 1.72
CA TYR A 88 -0.24 -12.52 2.98
C TYR A 88 -1.08 -11.24 3.05
N ALA A 89 -2.22 -11.32 3.76
CA ALA A 89 -3.06 -10.16 4.06
C ALA A 89 -3.38 -10.09 5.56
N HIS A 90 -3.43 -8.89 6.08
CA HIS A 90 -3.91 -8.58 7.43
C HIS A 90 -5.01 -7.51 7.34
N THR A 91 -6.26 -7.93 7.52
CA THR A 91 -7.46 -7.08 7.37
C THR A 91 -8.21 -6.89 8.68
N ARG A 92 -7.69 -7.44 9.78
CA ARG A 92 -8.31 -7.42 11.11
C ARG A 92 -7.70 -6.32 11.98
N PHE A 93 -8.17 -6.24 13.21
CA PHE A 93 -7.62 -5.33 14.20
C PHE A 93 -6.13 -5.61 14.43
N TRP A 94 -5.31 -4.56 14.33
CA TRP A 94 -3.87 -4.66 14.55
C TRP A 94 -3.54 -4.66 16.04
N LYS A 95 -2.96 -5.73 16.54
CA LYS A 95 -2.49 -5.82 17.93
C LYS A 95 -1.16 -5.12 18.11
N HIS A 96 -0.98 -4.50 19.27
CA HIS A 96 0.34 -4.02 19.65
C HIS A 96 1.29 -5.23 19.85
N GLY A 97 2.51 -5.11 19.33
CA GLY A 97 3.51 -6.17 19.44
C GLY A 97 3.60 -7.11 18.24
N THR A 98 2.65 -7.07 17.29
CA THR A 98 2.64 -7.95 16.11
C THR A 98 3.98 -7.99 15.35
N PHE A 99 4.66 -6.86 15.18
CA PHE A 99 6.01 -6.81 14.60
C PHE A 99 7.09 -6.69 15.66
N THR A 100 6.90 -5.82 16.65
CA THR A 100 7.93 -5.49 17.65
C THR A 100 8.15 -6.59 18.68
N ASN A 101 7.18 -7.47 18.90
CA ASN A 101 7.24 -8.60 19.82
C ASN A 101 6.77 -9.90 19.17
N ALA A 102 7.10 -10.06 17.88
CA ALA A 102 6.64 -11.18 17.06
C ALA A 102 7.02 -12.56 17.60
N THR A 103 8.20 -12.67 18.19
CA THR A 103 8.69 -13.93 18.77
C THR A 103 7.85 -14.40 19.97
N CYS A 104 7.29 -13.48 20.77
CA CYS A 104 6.39 -13.83 21.86
C CYS A 104 4.97 -14.14 21.41
N GLU A 105 4.49 -13.44 20.36
CA GLU A 105 3.13 -13.62 19.84
C GLU A 105 3.00 -14.86 18.94
N PHE A 106 4.00 -15.15 18.11
CA PHE A 106 3.94 -16.18 17.07
C PHE A 106 4.97 -17.31 17.25
N GLY A 107 5.82 -17.24 18.28
CA GLY A 107 6.84 -18.24 18.58
C GLY A 107 8.22 -17.90 18.02
N ALA A 108 9.22 -18.69 18.42
CA ALA A 108 10.63 -18.42 18.19
C ALA A 108 11.05 -18.43 16.69
N VAL A 109 10.31 -19.13 15.85
CA VAL A 109 10.59 -19.24 14.40
C VAL A 109 9.66 -18.32 13.60
N THR A 110 9.72 -17.03 13.84
CA THR A 110 8.89 -16.06 13.15
C THR A 110 9.71 -15.25 12.15
N ARG A 111 9.30 -15.24 10.89
CA ARG A 111 9.86 -14.36 9.85
C ARG A 111 8.93 -13.17 9.64
N LEU A 112 9.49 -11.97 9.76
CA LEU A 112 8.79 -10.74 9.46
C LEU A 112 8.66 -10.53 7.93
N PRO A 113 7.65 -9.77 7.47
CA PRO A 113 7.52 -9.44 6.06
C PRO A 113 8.69 -8.57 5.58
N ASP A 114 9.07 -8.76 4.33
CA ASP A 114 10.11 -7.97 3.66
C ASP A 114 9.53 -6.68 3.03
N LEU A 115 8.21 -6.62 2.88
CA LEU A 115 7.47 -5.45 2.39
C LEU A 115 6.07 -5.43 2.99
N CYS A 116 5.64 -4.26 3.47
CA CYS A 116 4.25 -4.00 3.86
C CYS A 116 3.58 -3.05 2.85
N ILE A 117 2.41 -3.43 2.33
CA ILE A 117 1.58 -2.60 1.45
C ILE A 117 0.35 -2.17 2.23
N PHE A 118 0.26 -0.88 2.54
CA PHE A 118 -0.86 -0.27 3.23
C PHE A 118 -1.86 0.28 2.23
N LEU A 119 -3.06 -0.27 2.20
CA LEU A 119 -4.17 0.26 1.40
C LEU A 119 -4.95 1.35 2.13
N ASN A 120 -4.87 1.35 3.49
CA ASN A 120 -5.33 2.43 4.34
C ASN A 120 -4.21 2.75 5.34
N THR A 121 -3.84 4.01 5.43
CA THR A 121 -2.76 4.47 6.32
C THR A 121 -3.25 5.09 7.62
N MET A 122 -4.57 5.31 7.76
CA MET A 122 -5.18 5.80 8.98
C MET A 122 -5.91 4.70 9.75
N GLN A 123 -5.83 4.79 11.08
CA GLN A 123 -6.58 3.91 11.99
C GLN A 123 -7.93 4.50 12.38
N SER A 124 -7.98 5.81 12.54
CA SER A 124 -9.17 6.63 12.77
C SER A 124 -8.99 7.94 12.01
N VAL A 125 -9.95 8.86 12.12
CA VAL A 125 -9.90 10.16 11.43
C VAL A 125 -8.64 10.97 11.81
N VAL A 126 -8.04 10.71 12.96
CA VAL A 126 -6.91 11.50 13.51
C VAL A 126 -5.65 10.67 13.69
N GLU A 127 -5.79 9.35 13.93
CA GLU A 127 -4.65 8.51 14.30
C GLU A 127 -4.14 7.71 13.11
N GLN A 128 -2.83 7.77 12.89
CA GLN A 128 -2.15 6.93 11.91
C GLN A 128 -2.19 5.45 12.33
N HIS A 129 -2.26 4.57 11.36
CA HIS A 129 -2.33 3.13 11.61
C HIS A 129 -1.07 2.65 12.35
N THR A 130 -1.25 2.01 13.51
CA THR A 130 -0.15 1.57 14.37
C THR A 130 0.84 0.64 13.68
N ALA A 131 0.40 -0.13 12.70
CA ALA A 131 1.28 -0.98 11.90
C ALA A 131 2.34 -0.19 11.11
N VAL A 132 2.04 1.05 10.66
CA VAL A 132 3.01 1.92 9.98
C VAL A 132 4.16 2.26 10.94
N ILE A 133 3.82 2.65 12.17
CA ILE A 133 4.80 2.97 13.22
C ILE A 133 5.63 1.72 13.57
N HIS A 134 4.99 0.56 13.68
CA HIS A 134 5.68 -0.69 13.99
C HIS A 134 6.59 -1.14 12.85
N ALA A 135 6.17 -1.00 11.58
CA ALA A 135 7.00 -1.30 10.42
C ALA A 135 8.23 -0.39 10.36
N ALA A 136 8.06 0.92 10.62
CA ALA A 136 9.17 1.87 10.69
C ALA A 136 10.16 1.51 11.82
N LYS A 137 9.68 1.11 13.01
CA LYS A 137 10.54 0.66 14.13
C LYS A 137 11.35 -0.60 13.79
N MET A 138 10.79 -1.48 12.98
CA MET A 138 11.44 -2.73 12.56
C MET A 138 12.22 -2.59 11.26
N CYS A 139 12.35 -1.37 10.72
CA CYS A 139 13.02 -1.08 9.43
C CYS A 139 12.46 -1.88 8.25
N ILE A 140 11.17 -2.23 8.29
CA ILE A 140 10.49 -2.91 7.18
C ILE A 140 10.07 -1.84 6.16
N PRO A 141 10.48 -1.95 4.90
CA PRO A 141 10.06 -1.02 3.86
C PRO A 141 8.54 -1.07 3.67
N THR A 142 7.95 0.09 3.44
CA THR A 142 6.50 0.26 3.33
C THR A 142 6.13 0.96 2.03
N VAL A 143 5.10 0.46 1.39
CA VAL A 143 4.34 1.17 0.36
C VAL A 143 3.00 1.52 0.97
N GLY A 144 2.51 2.73 0.80
CA GLY A 144 1.22 3.12 1.38
C GLY A 144 0.47 4.08 0.50
N ILE A 145 -0.84 3.84 0.37
CA ILE A 145 -1.76 4.82 -0.21
C ILE A 145 -2.01 5.89 0.85
N VAL A 146 -1.69 7.13 0.52
CA VAL A 146 -1.73 8.27 1.46
C VAL A 146 -2.78 9.26 0.98
N ASP A 147 -3.86 9.38 1.74
CA ASP A 147 -4.88 10.40 1.47
C ASP A 147 -4.48 11.75 2.08
N THR A 148 -5.23 12.79 1.80
CA THR A 148 -4.96 14.19 2.17
C THR A 148 -4.90 14.45 3.67
N ASN A 149 -5.49 13.58 4.50
CA ASN A 149 -5.48 13.64 5.97
C ASN A 149 -4.32 12.86 6.61
N CYS A 150 -3.53 12.13 5.83
CA CYS A 150 -2.48 11.23 6.32
C CYS A 150 -1.10 11.90 6.38
N ASP A 151 -0.19 11.36 7.22
CA ASP A 151 1.21 11.77 7.23
C ASP A 151 2.08 10.80 6.42
N PRO A 152 2.71 11.23 5.32
CA PRO A 152 3.54 10.36 4.47
C PRO A 152 4.92 10.02 5.05
N LYS A 153 5.38 10.71 6.11
CA LYS A 153 6.78 10.68 6.58
C LYS A 153 7.32 9.30 6.93
N LEU A 154 6.48 8.43 7.50
CA LEU A 154 6.89 7.10 7.93
C LEU A 154 6.77 6.04 6.83
N ILE A 155 6.34 6.42 5.64
CA ILE A 155 6.12 5.52 4.50
C ILE A 155 7.27 5.67 3.52
N THR A 156 7.91 4.54 3.17
CA THR A 156 9.09 4.54 2.27
C THR A 156 8.70 4.95 0.84
N TYR A 157 7.56 4.45 0.35
CA TYR A 157 6.99 4.80 -0.96
C TYR A 157 5.56 5.29 -0.77
N PRO A 158 5.37 6.59 -0.45
CA PRO A 158 4.04 7.15 -0.35
C PRO A 158 3.43 7.31 -1.74
N VAL A 159 2.21 6.86 -1.90
CA VAL A 159 1.41 7.02 -3.12
C VAL A 159 0.21 7.90 -2.77
N PRO A 160 0.20 9.18 -3.16
CA PRO A 160 -0.94 10.05 -2.94
C PRO A 160 -2.18 9.50 -3.65
N GLY A 161 -3.28 9.39 -2.95
CA GLY A 161 -4.51 8.86 -3.55
C GLY A 161 -5.60 8.57 -2.53
N ASN A 162 -6.81 8.39 -3.04
CA ASN A 162 -7.99 8.09 -2.26
C ASN A 162 -7.93 6.67 -1.69
N ASP A 163 -8.08 6.52 -0.39
CA ASP A 163 -8.10 5.22 0.31
C ASP A 163 -9.49 4.82 0.83
N ASP A 164 -10.52 5.65 0.59
CA ASP A 164 -11.89 5.40 1.04
C ASP A 164 -12.76 4.70 -0.01
N THR A 165 -12.55 5.03 -1.29
CA THR A 165 -13.43 4.57 -2.36
C THR A 165 -13.10 3.14 -2.77
N PRO A 166 -14.08 2.19 -2.74
CA PRO A 166 -13.82 0.80 -3.13
C PRO A 166 -13.25 0.65 -4.54
N CYS A 167 -13.70 1.49 -5.49
CA CYS A 167 -13.18 1.46 -6.87
C CYS A 167 -11.69 1.81 -6.96
N ALA A 168 -11.21 2.77 -6.14
CA ALA A 168 -9.79 3.12 -6.10
C ALA A 168 -8.97 1.96 -5.53
N ILE A 169 -9.46 1.34 -4.45
CA ILE A 169 -8.79 0.21 -3.82
C ILE A 169 -8.76 -1.02 -4.74
N GLU A 170 -9.83 -1.27 -5.48
CA GLU A 170 -9.87 -2.34 -6.48
C GLU A 170 -8.79 -2.15 -7.55
N LEU A 171 -8.63 -0.92 -8.04
CA LEU A 171 -7.57 -0.58 -8.98
C LEU A 171 -6.18 -0.83 -8.37
N TYR A 172 -5.93 -0.36 -7.13
CA TYR A 172 -4.64 -0.60 -6.47
C TYR A 172 -4.37 -2.10 -6.27
N CYS A 173 -5.34 -2.85 -5.79
CA CYS A 173 -5.24 -4.29 -5.62
C CYS A 173 -4.87 -4.98 -6.94
N LYS A 174 -5.52 -4.60 -8.05
CA LYS A 174 -5.21 -5.13 -9.39
C LYS A 174 -3.77 -4.81 -9.81
N LEU A 175 -3.34 -3.57 -9.62
CA LEU A 175 -2.00 -3.13 -10.03
C LEU A 175 -0.89 -3.79 -9.19
N PHE A 176 -1.06 -3.87 -7.86
CA PHE A 176 -0.11 -4.56 -7.00
C PHE A 176 -0.07 -6.07 -7.28
N LYS A 177 -1.21 -6.70 -7.53
CA LYS A 177 -1.26 -8.09 -7.99
C LYS A 177 -0.45 -8.30 -9.26
N GLU A 178 -0.67 -7.47 -10.29
CA GLU A 178 0.10 -7.57 -11.53
C GLU A 178 1.60 -7.40 -11.29
N ALA A 179 2.01 -6.45 -10.42
CA ALA A 179 3.41 -6.23 -10.09
C ALA A 179 4.05 -7.45 -9.41
N VAL A 180 3.37 -8.03 -8.42
CA VAL A 180 3.84 -9.25 -7.71
C VAL A 180 3.96 -10.42 -8.67
N MET A 181 2.95 -10.67 -9.50
CA MET A 181 2.94 -11.76 -10.46
C MET A 181 4.07 -11.61 -11.49
N ARG A 182 4.29 -10.41 -12.03
CA ARG A 182 5.43 -10.12 -12.92
C ARG A 182 6.78 -10.39 -12.26
N GLY A 183 6.93 -10.00 -10.98
CA GLY A 183 8.15 -10.28 -10.22
C GLY A 183 8.41 -11.76 -10.08
N LYS A 184 7.38 -12.54 -9.73
CA LYS A 184 7.47 -14.03 -9.63
C LYS A 184 7.75 -14.70 -10.98
N GLU A 185 7.13 -14.23 -12.05
CA GLU A 185 7.40 -14.74 -13.41
C GLU A 185 8.85 -14.46 -13.85
N TYR A 186 9.34 -13.23 -13.59
CA TYR A 186 10.72 -12.88 -13.90
C TYR A 186 11.71 -13.82 -13.22
N LYS A 187 11.50 -14.10 -11.93
CA LYS A 187 12.31 -15.05 -11.18
C LYS A 187 12.30 -16.44 -11.83
N ASN A 188 11.13 -16.96 -12.16
CA ASN A 188 11.00 -18.28 -12.78
C ASN A 188 11.75 -18.36 -14.12
N LYS A 189 11.72 -17.27 -14.92
CA LYS A 189 12.49 -17.18 -16.17
C LYS A 189 14.01 -17.17 -15.93
N MET A 190 14.48 -16.48 -14.89
CA MET A 190 15.91 -16.48 -14.53
C MET A 190 16.38 -17.86 -14.09
N LEU A 191 15.63 -18.50 -13.18
CA LEU A 191 15.94 -19.87 -12.74
C LEU A 191 15.92 -20.92 -13.87
N ALA A 192 15.12 -20.70 -14.89
CA ALA A 192 15.11 -21.57 -16.07
C ALA A 192 16.35 -21.35 -16.96
N ARG A 193 16.89 -20.13 -17.02
CA ARG A 193 18.14 -19.82 -17.75
C ARG A 193 19.38 -20.36 -17.06
N ASP A 194 19.43 -20.32 -15.74
CA ASP A 194 20.58 -20.82 -14.96
C ASP A 194 20.68 -22.37 -14.93
N LYS A 195 19.66 -23.04 -15.43
CA LYS A 195 19.63 -24.51 -15.53
C LYS A 195 20.07 -25.07 -16.92
N ILE A 196 20.33 -24.17 -17.86
CA ILE A 196 20.84 -24.48 -19.21
C ILE A 196 22.33 -24.18 -19.28
#